data_4403348cc1f07b7eb0dc0b25409dea89
#
_entry.id   4403348cc1f07b7eb0dc0b25409dea89
#
_cell.length_a   1.000
_cell.length_b   1.000
_cell.length_c   1.000
_cell.angle_alpha   90.00
_cell.angle_beta   90.00
_cell.angle_gamma   90.00
#
_symmetry.space_group_name_H-M   'P 1'
#
loop_
_entity.id
_entity.type
_entity.pdbx_description
1 polymer ?
#
loop_
_entity_poly.entity_id
_entity_poly.type
_entity_poly.pdbx_seq_one_letter_code
_entity_poly.pdbx_strand_id
1 'polypeptide(L)'
;MAGRICSLTNLLIDESEFLRLSMVDLQRYARHISLPSVGRNGQEKISQSKVLVIGAGGLGSPVILYLAAAGVGKIGIVDDDDIEISNLQRQVVHAQSKLGQNKAESAKNRVLELNPTINVEFWNQRLTPDNAKEIFSDYDIVVDGTDNIPTRYLIDDMCRINNIPWVYGSIYRFEGQVSLFNYNHGPCYRDLFPEPPPSNSIPSCAEGGVFGVLPGVIGPIQATEVLKIIIGNGKTLSGRLLLYDAESMDFRTLKYSKTETTPEVDMEQVRAMFEENGWCQNSRAAEGEIQEPIDTGGVMFKHLSMSEYKGKKDSGWQPFLIDVRSDMEYSQMRISFTDLQINHEDILSKIDLIPKDSDVILLCRSGMRSQMAAMYLMNAGYDGNKLYNLDGGIMAWNNVLPADVE
;
A
#
# COMPACT_ATOMS: atom_id res chain seq x y z
N MET A 1 61.15 -47.17 -16.61
CA MET A 1 59.80 -46.69 -16.96
C MET A 1 59.23 -45.99 -15.76
N ALA A 2 59.28 -44.68 -15.76
CA ALA A 2 58.87 -43.85 -14.63
C ALA A 2 57.42 -43.35 -14.87
N GLY A 3 56.48 -43.82 -14.06
CA GLY A 3 55.11 -43.35 -14.06
C GLY A 3 55.03 -41.96 -13.42
N ARG A 4 54.52 -41.00 -14.16
CA ARG A 4 54.19 -39.66 -13.65
C ARG A 4 52.99 -39.75 -12.73
N ILE A 5 53.18 -39.47 -11.46
CA ILE A 5 52.11 -39.16 -10.49
C ILE A 5 51.67 -37.72 -10.79
N CYS A 6 50.44 -37.61 -11.29
CA CYS A 6 49.78 -36.29 -11.46
C CYS A 6 49.37 -35.77 -10.06
N SER A 7 50.04 -34.69 -9.61
CA SER A 7 49.70 -34.03 -8.38
C SER A 7 48.37 -33.26 -8.56
N LEU A 8 47.35 -33.69 -7.89
CA LEU A 8 46.15 -32.89 -7.60
C LEU A 8 46.55 -31.80 -6.62
N THR A 9 47.00 -30.68 -7.14
CA THR A 9 47.18 -29.47 -6.38
C THR A 9 45.84 -28.86 -6.06
N ASN A 10 45.47 -28.96 -4.80
CA ASN A 10 44.65 -28.04 -4.00
C ASN A 10 44.03 -26.87 -4.76
N LEU A 11 42.77 -27.02 -5.12
CA LEU A 11 41.81 -25.94 -5.07
C LEU A 11 41.48 -25.77 -3.58
N LEU A 12 42.22 -24.93 -2.89
CA LEU A 12 41.80 -24.32 -1.63
C LEU A 12 40.65 -23.36 -2.01
N ILE A 13 39.42 -23.88 -2.01
CA ILE A 13 38.23 -23.07 -1.93
C ILE A 13 38.30 -22.41 -0.57
N ASP A 14 38.38 -21.09 -0.55
CA ASP A 14 38.41 -20.25 0.63
C ASP A 14 37.17 -20.62 1.51
N GLU A 15 37.43 -21.22 2.66
CA GLU A 15 36.39 -21.68 3.59
C GLU A 15 35.63 -20.49 4.25
N SER A 16 36.02 -19.25 3.97
CA SER A 16 35.40 -18.04 4.51
C SER A 16 34.15 -17.57 3.73
N GLU A 17 33.87 -18.10 2.54
CA GLU A 17 32.73 -17.71 1.71
C GLU A 17 31.46 -18.58 1.84
N PHE A 18 31.51 -19.70 2.55
CA PHE A 18 30.34 -20.53 2.81
C PHE A 18 29.88 -20.35 4.27
N LEU A 19 29.01 -19.39 4.51
CA LEU A 19 28.10 -19.43 5.67
C LEU A 19 27.19 -20.67 5.53
N ARG A 20 27.68 -21.83 5.98
CA ARG A 20 26.90 -23.08 5.96
C ARG A 20 25.75 -22.92 6.93
N LEU A 21 24.51 -23.03 6.41
CA LEU A 21 23.33 -23.17 7.26
C LEU A 21 23.61 -24.18 8.38
N SER A 22 23.32 -23.82 9.60
CA SER A 22 23.47 -24.70 10.76
C SER A 22 22.53 -25.91 10.65
N MET A 23 22.75 -26.95 11.46
CA MET A 23 21.81 -28.08 11.51
C MET A 23 20.41 -27.65 11.93
N VAL A 24 20.28 -26.64 12.80
CA VAL A 24 19.00 -26.07 13.22
C VAL A 24 18.33 -25.34 12.05
N ASP A 25 19.09 -24.59 11.25
CA ASP A 25 18.56 -23.92 10.07
C ASP A 25 18.09 -24.91 9.01
N LEU A 26 18.82 -26.00 8.79
CA LEU A 26 18.40 -27.07 7.88
C LEU A 26 17.07 -27.71 8.29
N GLN A 27 16.83 -27.87 9.59
CA GLN A 27 15.54 -28.38 10.09
C GLN A 27 14.44 -27.34 9.99
N ARG A 28 14.71 -26.09 10.38
CA ARG A 28 13.76 -24.97 10.34
C ARG A 28 13.25 -24.72 8.93
N TYR A 29 14.15 -24.68 7.94
CA TYR A 29 13.84 -24.34 6.54
C TYR A 29 13.68 -25.55 5.63
N ALA A 30 13.55 -26.75 6.17
CA ALA A 30 13.49 -28.00 5.39
C ALA A 30 12.41 -27.95 4.27
N ARG A 31 11.27 -27.30 4.54
CA ARG A 31 10.18 -27.18 3.55
C ARG A 31 10.53 -26.24 2.41
N HIS A 32 11.26 -25.16 2.64
CA HIS A 32 11.80 -24.29 1.60
C HIS A 32 12.88 -25.05 0.77
N ILE A 33 13.81 -25.68 1.46
CA ILE A 33 14.93 -26.40 0.84
C ILE A 33 14.44 -27.57 -0.04
N SER A 34 13.30 -28.17 0.28
CA SER A 34 12.69 -29.24 -0.50
C SER A 34 12.07 -28.75 -1.83
N LEU A 35 11.86 -27.45 -2.00
CA LEU A 35 11.37 -26.89 -3.25
C LEU A 35 12.53 -26.81 -4.26
N PRO A 36 12.45 -27.45 -5.45
CA PRO A 36 13.56 -27.45 -6.42
C PRO A 36 14.01 -26.05 -6.86
N SER A 37 13.07 -25.09 -6.89
CA SER A 37 13.32 -23.69 -7.26
C SER A 37 13.94 -22.86 -6.14
N VAL A 38 13.97 -23.34 -4.91
CA VAL A 38 14.60 -22.71 -3.75
C VAL A 38 15.90 -23.42 -3.40
N GLY A 39 15.80 -24.70 -2.99
CA GLY A 39 16.95 -25.51 -2.59
C GLY A 39 17.75 -24.89 -1.43
N ARG A 40 18.94 -25.39 -1.22
CA ARG A 40 19.89 -24.81 -0.24
C ARG A 40 20.35 -23.42 -0.67
N ASN A 41 20.69 -23.26 -1.95
CA ASN A 41 21.19 -21.98 -2.47
C ASN A 41 20.16 -20.85 -2.33
N GLY A 42 18.88 -21.12 -2.62
CA GLY A 42 17.82 -20.11 -2.38
C GLY A 42 17.67 -19.76 -0.90
N GLN A 43 17.75 -20.75 0.00
CA GLN A 43 17.68 -20.49 1.44
C GLN A 43 18.91 -19.71 1.95
N GLU A 44 20.10 -19.97 1.40
CA GLU A 44 21.31 -19.20 1.72
C GLU A 44 21.16 -17.74 1.28
N LYS A 45 20.63 -17.48 0.08
CA LYS A 45 20.31 -16.11 -0.36
C LYS A 45 19.33 -15.42 0.59
N ILE A 46 18.29 -16.12 1.06
CA ILE A 46 17.33 -15.57 2.02
C ILE A 46 18.04 -15.23 3.33
N SER A 47 18.92 -16.10 3.83
CA SER A 47 19.65 -15.88 5.10
C SER A 47 20.71 -14.77 5.02
N GLN A 48 21.12 -14.37 3.83
CA GLN A 48 22.08 -13.27 3.62
C GLN A 48 21.39 -11.94 3.31
N SER A 49 20.10 -11.96 2.96
CA SER A 49 19.36 -10.76 2.55
C SER A 49 19.00 -9.85 3.73
N LYS A 50 18.87 -8.56 3.41
CA LYS A 50 18.53 -7.50 4.36
C LYS A 50 17.28 -6.77 3.86
N VAL A 51 16.20 -6.81 4.65
CA VAL A 51 14.90 -6.24 4.28
C VAL A 51 14.49 -5.19 5.29
N LEU A 52 14.15 -4.00 4.81
CA LEU A 52 13.61 -2.91 5.60
C LEU A 52 12.09 -2.88 5.46
N VAL A 53 11.37 -2.90 6.56
CA VAL A 53 9.91 -2.77 6.61
C VAL A 53 9.56 -1.42 7.25
N ILE A 54 8.90 -0.56 6.49
CA ILE A 54 8.41 0.73 6.96
C ILE A 54 6.97 0.56 7.38
N GLY A 55 6.73 0.66 8.70
CA GLY A 55 5.44 0.39 9.34
C GLY A 55 5.32 -1.02 9.89
N ALA A 56 4.99 -1.14 11.17
CA ALA A 56 4.68 -2.40 11.87
C ALA A 56 3.16 -2.51 12.17
N GLY A 57 2.35 -1.84 11.34
CA GLY A 57 0.90 -1.81 11.41
C GLY A 57 0.23 -3.05 10.79
N GLY A 58 -0.93 -2.86 10.14
CA GLY A 58 -1.70 -3.95 9.55
C GLY A 58 -0.94 -4.73 8.50
N LEU A 59 -0.40 -4.05 7.48
CA LEU A 59 0.38 -4.67 6.40
C LEU A 59 1.74 -5.17 6.88
N GLY A 60 2.46 -4.35 7.67
CA GLY A 60 3.76 -4.73 8.20
C GLY A 60 3.72 -5.98 9.09
N SER A 61 2.65 -6.19 9.84
CA SER A 61 2.50 -7.35 10.74
C SER A 61 2.73 -8.69 10.04
N PRO A 62 1.95 -9.09 9.03
CA PRO A 62 2.16 -10.36 8.34
C PRO A 62 3.46 -10.38 7.53
N VAL A 63 3.88 -9.26 6.92
CA VAL A 63 5.15 -9.16 6.19
C VAL A 63 6.31 -9.53 7.12
N ILE A 64 6.43 -8.85 8.27
CA ILE A 64 7.49 -9.07 9.25
C ILE A 64 7.52 -10.53 9.71
N LEU A 65 6.35 -11.10 10.05
CA LEU A 65 6.25 -12.46 10.53
C LEU A 65 6.67 -13.49 9.47
N TYR A 66 6.21 -13.35 8.23
CA TYR A 66 6.54 -14.30 7.17
C TYR A 66 7.99 -14.19 6.68
N LEU A 67 8.56 -12.98 6.63
CA LEU A 67 9.99 -12.81 6.31
C LEU A 67 10.89 -13.38 7.42
N ALA A 68 10.52 -13.17 8.68
CA ALA A 68 11.21 -13.77 9.83
C ALA A 68 11.13 -15.30 9.82
N ALA A 69 9.93 -15.86 9.57
CA ALA A 69 9.73 -17.31 9.47
C ALA A 69 10.49 -17.92 8.30
N ALA A 70 10.62 -17.20 7.18
CA ALA A 70 11.40 -17.59 6.01
C ALA A 70 12.92 -17.54 6.25
N GLY A 71 13.39 -16.84 7.28
CA GLY A 71 14.80 -16.73 7.64
C GLY A 71 15.55 -15.64 6.88
N VAL A 72 14.89 -14.52 6.55
CA VAL A 72 15.58 -13.31 6.07
C VAL A 72 16.62 -12.90 7.11
N GLY A 73 17.88 -12.78 6.70
CA GLY A 73 19.02 -12.68 7.63
C GLY A 73 19.02 -11.41 8.47
N LYS A 74 18.56 -10.29 7.89
CA LYS A 74 18.39 -9.03 8.62
C LYS A 74 17.04 -8.40 8.28
N ILE A 75 16.27 -8.04 9.31
CA ILE A 75 15.02 -7.29 9.17
C ILE A 75 15.15 -5.97 9.94
N GLY A 76 14.96 -4.85 9.23
CA GLY A 76 14.81 -3.52 9.81
C GLY A 76 13.34 -3.18 9.95
N ILE A 77 12.93 -2.54 11.04
CA ILE A 77 11.55 -2.16 11.31
C ILE A 77 11.50 -0.69 11.75
N VAL A 78 10.77 0.13 11.03
CA VAL A 78 10.57 1.56 11.33
C VAL A 78 9.11 1.81 11.65
N ASP A 79 8.80 2.28 12.86
CA ASP A 79 7.45 2.68 13.27
C ASP A 79 7.54 3.53 14.55
N ASP A 80 6.91 4.70 14.56
CA ASP A 80 6.93 5.64 15.70
C ASP A 80 5.70 5.55 16.59
N ASP A 81 4.70 4.75 16.22
CA ASP A 81 3.47 4.60 16.97
C ASP A 81 3.60 3.63 18.15
N ASP A 82 2.69 3.79 19.10
CA ASP A 82 2.45 2.84 20.17
C ASP A 82 1.27 1.91 19.84
N ILE A 83 1.22 0.75 20.49
CA ILE A 83 0.16 -0.23 20.30
C ILE A 83 -1.09 0.20 21.05
N GLU A 84 -2.21 0.27 20.31
CA GLU A 84 -3.54 0.54 20.83
C GLU A 84 -4.47 -0.66 20.70
N ILE A 85 -5.51 -0.70 21.52
CA ILE A 85 -6.50 -1.79 21.47
C ILE A 85 -7.20 -1.89 20.10
N SER A 86 -7.43 -0.74 19.46
CA SER A 86 -8.02 -0.62 18.11
C SER A 86 -7.16 -1.25 17.02
N ASN A 87 -5.86 -1.42 17.28
CA ASN A 87 -4.91 -2.01 16.34
C ASN A 87 -5.01 -3.53 16.28
N LEU A 88 -5.33 -4.19 17.39
CA LEU A 88 -5.20 -5.64 17.55
C LEU A 88 -6.12 -6.46 16.65
N GLN A 89 -7.18 -5.86 16.10
CA GLN A 89 -8.08 -6.54 15.15
C GLN A 89 -7.40 -6.86 13.79
N ARG A 90 -6.23 -6.25 13.49
CA ARG A 90 -5.51 -6.46 12.22
C ARG A 90 -3.98 -6.48 12.33
N GLN A 91 -3.40 -5.99 13.42
CA GLN A 91 -1.94 -5.92 13.63
C GLN A 91 -1.46 -7.13 14.43
N VAL A 92 -1.49 -8.29 13.78
CA VAL A 92 -1.31 -9.62 14.40
C VAL A 92 0.11 -9.92 14.92
N VAL A 93 1.08 -9.06 14.64
CA VAL A 93 2.43 -9.15 15.21
C VAL A 93 2.43 -8.75 16.68
N HIS A 94 1.48 -7.94 17.11
CA HIS A 94 1.35 -7.42 18.46
C HIS A 94 0.42 -8.28 19.34
N ALA A 95 0.51 -8.10 20.64
CA ALA A 95 -0.33 -8.78 21.64
C ALA A 95 -0.95 -7.78 22.61
N GLN A 96 -2.12 -8.12 23.17
CA GLN A 96 -2.81 -7.26 24.15
C GLN A 96 -1.94 -6.95 25.38
N SER A 97 -1.06 -7.85 25.78
CA SER A 97 -0.10 -7.63 26.90
C SER A 97 0.98 -6.58 26.59
N LYS A 98 1.01 -6.05 25.36
CA LYS A 98 1.98 -5.07 24.87
C LYS A 98 1.35 -3.71 24.57
N LEU A 99 0.12 -3.47 25.01
CA LEU A 99 -0.55 -2.16 24.86
C LEU A 99 0.32 -1.03 25.45
N GLY A 100 0.46 0.06 24.70
CA GLY A 100 1.29 1.21 25.03
C GLY A 100 2.80 1.02 24.79
N GLN A 101 3.25 -0.16 24.31
CA GLN A 101 4.62 -0.34 23.83
C GLN A 101 4.75 0.12 22.39
N ASN A 102 5.91 0.67 22.02
CA ASN A 102 6.20 1.03 20.61
C ASN A 102 6.05 -0.18 19.69
N LYS A 103 5.43 0.04 18.50
CA LYS A 103 5.14 -1.02 17.52
C LYS A 103 6.40 -1.67 16.97
N ALA A 104 7.43 -0.89 16.61
CA ALA A 104 8.68 -1.44 16.05
C ALA A 104 9.42 -2.30 17.07
N GLU A 105 9.49 -1.88 18.33
CA GLU A 105 10.10 -2.66 19.41
C GLU A 105 9.32 -3.95 19.69
N SER A 106 8.00 -3.86 19.77
CA SER A 106 7.13 -5.03 19.95
C SER A 106 7.27 -6.04 18.82
N ALA A 107 7.31 -5.58 17.56
CA ALA A 107 7.51 -6.43 16.41
C ALA A 107 8.88 -7.12 16.44
N LYS A 108 9.97 -6.40 16.78
CA LYS A 108 11.30 -7.01 17.00
C LYS A 108 11.24 -8.14 17.99
N ASN A 109 10.64 -7.91 19.16
CA ASN A 109 10.55 -8.92 20.22
C ASN A 109 9.80 -10.17 19.73
N ARG A 110 8.68 -9.96 19.01
CA ARG A 110 7.89 -11.04 18.43
C ARG A 110 8.65 -11.84 17.37
N VAL A 111 9.45 -11.17 16.55
CA VAL A 111 10.32 -11.80 15.55
C VAL A 111 11.36 -12.69 16.23
N LEU A 112 12.02 -12.22 17.28
CA LEU A 112 13.05 -12.98 17.99
C LEU A 112 12.48 -14.19 18.74
N GLU A 113 11.22 -14.11 19.20
CA GLU A 113 10.48 -15.28 19.73
C GLU A 113 10.21 -16.32 18.63
N LEU A 114 9.86 -15.88 17.42
CA LEU A 114 9.58 -16.76 16.28
C LEU A 114 10.86 -17.36 15.69
N ASN A 115 11.87 -16.54 15.49
CA ASN A 115 13.14 -16.92 14.89
C ASN A 115 14.34 -16.18 15.52
N PRO A 116 14.98 -16.77 16.54
CA PRO A 116 16.09 -16.12 17.23
C PRO A 116 17.41 -16.10 16.44
N THR A 117 17.46 -16.71 15.23
CA THR A 117 18.70 -16.84 14.46
C THR A 117 18.93 -15.68 13.49
N ILE A 118 17.96 -14.79 13.32
CA ILE A 118 18.04 -13.63 12.43
C ILE A 118 18.38 -12.35 13.20
N ASN A 119 18.95 -11.37 12.48
CA ASN A 119 19.22 -10.05 13.05
C ASN A 119 18.00 -9.14 12.89
N VAL A 120 17.62 -8.41 13.95
CA VAL A 120 16.49 -7.45 13.90
C VAL A 120 16.93 -6.10 14.46
N GLU A 121 16.88 -5.09 13.63
CA GLU A 121 17.01 -3.71 14.03
C GLU A 121 15.66 -3.01 14.06
N PHE A 122 15.50 -2.01 14.90
CA PHE A 122 14.27 -1.25 14.95
C PHE A 122 14.54 0.24 15.22
N TRP A 123 13.66 1.08 14.71
CA TRP A 123 13.66 2.52 14.93
C TRP A 123 12.28 2.95 15.43
N ASN A 124 12.23 3.40 16.68
CA ASN A 124 11.07 4.07 17.27
C ASN A 124 11.10 5.54 16.82
N GLN A 125 10.91 5.78 15.55
CA GLN A 125 10.88 7.11 14.97
C GLN A 125 10.16 7.12 13.63
N ARG A 126 9.57 8.25 13.31
CA ARG A 126 8.96 8.48 12.01
C ARG A 126 10.04 8.55 10.92
N LEU A 127 9.74 7.96 9.76
CA LEU A 127 10.59 8.11 8.59
C LEU A 127 10.45 9.54 8.05
N THR A 128 11.60 10.23 7.92
CA THR A 128 11.70 11.61 7.41
C THR A 128 12.85 11.71 6.42
N PRO A 129 12.92 12.77 5.56
CA PRO A 129 14.06 12.98 4.68
C PRO A 129 15.41 13.03 5.40
N ASP A 130 15.44 13.41 6.69
CA ASP A 130 16.68 13.56 7.45
C ASP A 130 17.27 12.23 7.93
N ASN A 131 16.42 11.27 8.33
CA ASN A 131 16.87 9.96 8.82
C ASN A 131 16.83 8.86 7.74
N ALA A 132 16.09 9.06 6.66
CA ALA A 132 15.88 8.05 5.64
C ALA A 132 17.18 7.58 4.98
N LYS A 133 18.12 8.48 4.72
CA LYS A 133 19.40 8.14 4.07
C LYS A 133 20.22 7.14 4.89
N GLU A 134 20.29 7.32 6.22
CA GLU A 134 21.00 6.42 7.11
C GLU A 134 20.29 5.07 7.20
N ILE A 135 18.96 5.10 7.42
CA ILE A 135 18.15 3.89 7.61
C ILE A 135 18.18 3.00 6.35
N PHE A 136 18.09 3.57 5.15
CA PHE A 136 18.05 2.80 3.89
C PHE A 136 19.40 2.19 3.48
N SER A 137 20.51 2.76 3.94
CA SER A 137 21.87 2.46 3.42
C SER A 137 22.33 1.02 3.58
N ASP A 138 21.75 0.24 4.49
CA ASP A 138 22.16 -1.13 4.81
C ASP A 138 21.11 -2.19 4.45
N TYR A 139 20.23 -1.90 3.50
CA TYR A 139 19.17 -2.83 3.09
C TYR A 139 19.12 -3.03 1.58
N ASP A 140 18.76 -4.26 1.18
CA ASP A 140 18.70 -4.69 -0.22
C ASP A 140 17.30 -4.49 -0.83
N ILE A 141 16.25 -4.52 0.00
CA ILE A 141 14.85 -4.45 -0.38
C ILE A 141 14.07 -3.68 0.68
N VAL A 142 13.13 -2.85 0.25
CA VAL A 142 12.20 -2.14 1.14
C VAL A 142 10.78 -2.66 0.96
N VAL A 143 10.02 -2.73 2.04
CA VAL A 143 8.59 -3.08 2.01
C VAL A 143 7.77 -1.96 2.66
N ASP A 144 6.76 -1.50 1.95
CA ASP A 144 5.79 -0.53 2.43
C ASP A 144 4.71 -1.23 3.27
N GLY A 145 4.74 -0.98 4.56
CA GLY A 145 3.71 -1.37 5.52
C GLY A 145 2.90 -0.18 6.04
N THR A 146 3.05 1.01 5.41
CA THR A 146 2.43 2.26 5.85
C THR A 146 1.03 2.45 5.28
N ASP A 147 0.28 3.36 5.88
CA ASP A 147 -1.05 3.77 5.42
C ASP A 147 -1.10 5.25 4.99
N ASN A 148 0.05 5.92 4.93
CA ASN A 148 0.11 7.33 4.57
C ASN A 148 0.88 7.59 3.28
N ILE A 149 0.39 8.55 2.51
CA ILE A 149 0.89 8.91 1.18
C ILE A 149 2.27 9.59 1.24
N PRO A 150 2.52 10.56 2.12
CA PRO A 150 3.83 11.20 2.23
C PRO A 150 4.99 10.19 2.36
N THR A 151 4.82 9.21 3.24
CA THR A 151 5.85 8.18 3.45
C THR A 151 6.08 7.34 2.19
N ARG A 152 5.05 7.06 1.38
CA ARG A 152 5.20 6.31 0.12
C ARG A 152 6.05 7.05 -0.91
N TYR A 153 5.84 8.37 -1.06
CA TYR A 153 6.70 9.18 -1.93
C TYR A 153 8.13 9.22 -1.42
N LEU A 154 8.34 9.32 -0.11
CA LEU A 154 9.67 9.25 0.48
C LEU A 154 10.33 7.89 0.25
N ILE A 155 9.60 6.79 0.44
CA ILE A 155 10.11 5.43 0.15
C ILE A 155 10.54 5.34 -1.32
N ASP A 156 9.69 5.79 -2.27
CA ASP A 156 10.00 5.74 -3.70
C ASP A 156 11.27 6.53 -4.02
N ASP A 157 11.33 7.77 -3.57
CA ASP A 157 12.47 8.65 -3.84
C ASP A 157 13.76 8.10 -3.23
N MET A 158 13.72 7.61 -1.99
CA MET A 158 14.86 6.97 -1.34
C MET A 158 15.32 5.69 -2.03
N CYS A 159 14.36 4.87 -2.47
CA CYS A 159 14.65 3.64 -3.22
C CYS A 159 15.27 3.95 -4.59
N ARG A 160 14.84 5.03 -5.25
CA ARG A 160 15.43 5.48 -6.53
C ARG A 160 16.85 6.01 -6.33
N ILE A 161 17.09 6.86 -5.32
CA ILE A 161 18.43 7.40 -4.99
C ILE A 161 19.42 6.28 -4.67
N ASN A 162 18.98 5.25 -3.93
CA ASN A 162 19.85 4.13 -3.52
C ASN A 162 19.81 2.94 -4.49
N ASN A 163 19.02 3.02 -5.57
CA ASN A 163 18.78 1.92 -6.52
C ASN A 163 18.32 0.62 -5.85
N ILE A 164 17.42 0.72 -4.89
CA ILE A 164 16.85 -0.39 -4.12
C ILE A 164 15.42 -0.67 -4.62
N PRO A 165 15.03 -1.93 -4.90
CA PRO A 165 13.65 -2.27 -5.18
C PRO A 165 12.78 -2.16 -3.94
N TRP A 166 11.50 -1.81 -4.11
CA TRP A 166 10.56 -1.81 -3.00
C TRP A 166 9.20 -2.39 -3.36
N VAL A 167 8.61 -3.08 -2.40
CA VAL A 167 7.32 -3.74 -2.55
C VAL A 167 6.25 -2.87 -1.91
N TYR A 168 5.41 -2.30 -2.77
CA TYR A 168 4.25 -1.50 -2.40
C TYR A 168 3.10 -2.38 -1.92
N GLY A 169 2.39 -1.91 -0.90
CA GLY A 169 1.11 -2.44 -0.47
C GLY A 169 0.16 -1.33 -0.03
N SER A 170 -1.11 -1.48 -0.34
CA SER A 170 -2.15 -0.57 0.12
C SER A 170 -3.43 -1.34 0.39
N ILE A 171 -4.17 -0.91 1.41
CA ILE A 171 -5.47 -1.47 1.77
C ILE A 171 -6.44 -0.35 2.10
N TYR A 172 -7.69 -0.53 1.71
CA TYR A 172 -8.77 0.37 2.05
C TYR A 172 -10.11 -0.39 2.05
N ARG A 173 -10.87 -0.32 3.12
CA ARG A 173 -12.14 -1.05 3.28
C ARG A 173 -11.99 -2.54 2.98
N PHE A 174 -12.41 -3.01 1.82
CA PHE A 174 -12.33 -4.40 1.34
C PHE A 174 -11.32 -4.58 0.20
N GLU A 175 -10.68 -3.51 -0.25
CA GLU A 175 -9.77 -3.54 -1.40
C GLU A 175 -8.31 -3.50 -0.98
N GLY A 176 -7.48 -4.24 -1.71
CA GLY A 176 -6.04 -4.29 -1.51
C GLY A 176 -5.27 -4.16 -2.82
N GLN A 177 -4.08 -3.61 -2.74
CA GLN A 177 -3.19 -3.40 -3.88
C GLN A 177 -1.78 -3.83 -3.54
N VAL A 178 -1.08 -4.42 -4.52
CA VAL A 178 0.35 -4.76 -4.42
C VAL A 178 1.04 -4.48 -5.75
N SER A 179 2.22 -3.92 -5.69
CA SER A 179 3.14 -3.77 -6.83
C SER A 179 4.59 -3.85 -6.40
N LEU A 180 5.50 -3.92 -7.38
CA LEU A 180 6.94 -3.88 -7.18
C LEU A 180 7.53 -2.76 -8.01
N PHE A 181 8.20 -1.81 -7.35
CA PHE A 181 8.81 -0.64 -7.97
C PHE A 181 10.34 -0.69 -7.94
N ASN A 182 10.95 0.04 -8.83
CA ASN A 182 12.40 0.23 -8.95
C ASN A 182 13.21 -1.09 -9.07
N TYR A 183 12.62 -2.15 -9.60
CA TYR A 183 13.27 -3.44 -9.77
C TYR A 183 13.78 -3.62 -11.20
N ASN A 184 15.10 -3.90 -11.35
CA ASN A 184 15.76 -4.09 -12.64
C ASN A 184 15.50 -2.95 -13.63
N HIS A 185 15.64 -1.69 -13.19
CA HIS A 185 15.34 -0.48 -13.97
C HIS A 185 13.88 -0.37 -14.44
N GLY A 186 12.98 -1.13 -13.81
CA GLY A 186 11.54 -1.07 -14.05
C GLY A 186 10.91 0.23 -13.54
N PRO A 187 9.57 0.32 -13.64
CA PRO A 187 8.83 1.51 -13.21
C PRO A 187 9.01 1.82 -11.73
N CYS A 188 8.88 3.10 -11.37
CA CYS A 188 8.79 3.60 -10.00
C CYS A 188 7.34 3.94 -9.63
N TYR A 189 7.11 4.38 -8.39
CA TYR A 189 5.79 4.73 -7.90
C TYR A 189 5.19 5.93 -8.65
N ARG A 190 6.02 6.92 -9.00
CA ARG A 190 5.61 8.10 -9.76
C ARG A 190 5.20 7.81 -11.20
N ASP A 191 5.59 6.67 -11.76
CA ASP A 191 5.08 6.23 -13.08
C ASP A 191 3.60 5.81 -13.02
N LEU A 192 3.11 5.43 -11.83
CA LEU A 192 1.71 5.07 -11.59
C LEU A 192 0.94 6.21 -10.89
N PHE A 193 1.59 6.95 -10.01
CA PHE A 193 1.05 8.06 -9.22
C PHE A 193 1.95 9.29 -9.37
N PRO A 194 1.85 10.05 -10.49
CA PRO A 194 2.82 11.09 -10.84
C PRO A 194 2.92 12.22 -9.80
N GLU A 195 1.78 12.62 -9.25
CA GLU A 195 1.69 13.74 -8.30
C GLU A 195 1.05 13.30 -7.00
N PRO A 196 1.57 13.78 -5.86
CA PRO A 196 0.90 13.54 -4.59
C PRO A 196 -0.47 14.23 -4.58
N PRO A 197 -1.51 13.53 -4.10
CA PRO A 197 -2.81 14.16 -3.93
C PRO A 197 -2.74 15.29 -2.88
N PRO A 198 -3.58 16.30 -2.96
CA PRO A 198 -3.67 17.34 -1.93
C PRO A 198 -3.84 16.75 -0.53
N SER A 199 -3.25 17.39 0.49
CA SER A 199 -3.07 16.85 1.85
C SER A 199 -4.36 16.35 2.55
N ASN A 200 -5.54 16.80 2.11
CA ASN A 200 -6.84 16.46 2.71
C ASN A 200 -7.73 15.60 1.80
N SER A 201 -7.18 15.03 0.72
CA SER A 201 -8.01 14.41 -0.32
C SER A 201 -8.27 12.92 -0.17
N ILE A 202 -7.58 12.22 0.71
CA ILE A 202 -7.77 10.79 0.92
C ILE A 202 -8.02 10.53 2.41
N PRO A 203 -9.20 9.99 2.78
CA PRO A 203 -9.48 9.59 4.15
C PRO A 203 -8.45 8.56 4.62
N SER A 204 -7.97 8.70 5.83
CA SER A 204 -7.09 7.71 6.45
C SER A 204 -7.80 6.36 6.61
N CYS A 205 -7.04 5.27 6.77
CA CYS A 205 -7.61 3.96 7.12
C CYS A 205 -8.41 4.01 8.44
N ALA A 206 -8.12 4.97 9.32
CA ALA A 206 -8.85 5.18 10.57
C ALA A 206 -10.26 5.73 10.31
N GLU A 207 -10.42 6.60 9.32
CA GLU A 207 -11.72 7.21 8.97
C GLU A 207 -12.55 6.30 8.05
N GLY A 208 -11.90 5.62 7.08
CA GLY A 208 -12.58 4.79 6.09
C GLY A 208 -12.93 3.38 6.59
N GLY A 209 -12.28 2.90 7.63
CA GLY A 209 -12.31 1.51 8.09
C GLY A 209 -11.53 0.55 7.19
N VAL A 210 -11.20 -0.63 7.72
CA VAL A 210 -10.54 -1.70 6.98
C VAL A 210 -11.01 -3.07 7.48
N PHE A 211 -11.31 -3.97 6.55
CA PHE A 211 -11.63 -5.35 6.88
C PHE A 211 -10.40 -6.05 7.48
N GLY A 212 -10.49 -6.46 8.75
CA GLY A 212 -9.32 -6.84 9.56
C GLY A 212 -8.47 -7.98 9.02
N VAL A 213 -9.01 -8.87 8.19
CA VAL A 213 -8.27 -9.96 7.55
C VAL A 213 -7.53 -9.50 6.28
N LEU A 214 -7.90 -8.36 5.71
CA LEU A 214 -7.36 -7.87 4.43
C LEU A 214 -5.83 -7.73 4.44
N PRO A 215 -5.18 -7.17 5.48
CA PRO A 215 -3.73 -7.18 5.59
C PRO A 215 -3.11 -8.57 5.60
N GLY A 216 -3.85 -9.57 6.12
CA GLY A 216 -3.45 -10.98 6.10
C GLY A 216 -3.46 -11.62 4.71
N VAL A 217 -4.05 -10.97 3.70
CA VAL A 217 -3.94 -11.37 2.29
C VAL A 217 -2.83 -10.56 1.60
N ILE A 218 -2.88 -9.26 1.71
CA ILE A 218 -1.98 -8.33 1.01
C ILE A 218 -0.54 -8.44 1.52
N GLY A 219 -0.32 -8.45 2.82
CA GLY A 219 1.03 -8.56 3.39
C GLY A 219 1.76 -9.86 3.02
N PRO A 220 1.14 -11.05 3.06
CA PRO A 220 1.74 -12.27 2.53
C PRO A 220 2.06 -12.22 1.03
N ILE A 221 1.27 -11.49 0.22
CA ILE A 221 1.62 -11.26 -1.19
C ILE A 221 2.86 -10.36 -1.28
N GLN A 222 2.97 -9.30 -0.47
CA GLN A 222 4.19 -8.48 -0.39
C GLN A 222 5.40 -9.33 0.02
N ALA A 223 5.30 -10.14 1.07
CA ALA A 223 6.37 -11.05 1.49
C ALA A 223 6.77 -12.05 0.39
N THR A 224 5.80 -12.53 -0.39
CA THR A 224 6.04 -13.40 -1.54
C THR A 224 6.86 -12.70 -2.62
N GLU A 225 6.56 -11.43 -2.95
CA GLU A 225 7.35 -10.66 -3.90
C GLU A 225 8.79 -10.47 -3.40
N VAL A 226 8.98 -10.16 -2.12
CA VAL A 226 10.32 -10.06 -1.51
C VAL A 226 11.12 -11.36 -1.69
N LEU A 227 10.53 -12.50 -1.33
CA LEU A 227 11.21 -13.79 -1.45
C LEU A 227 11.51 -14.17 -2.90
N LYS A 228 10.63 -13.83 -3.85
CA LYS A 228 10.88 -14.02 -5.29
C LYS A 228 12.08 -13.21 -5.78
N ILE A 229 12.19 -11.96 -5.34
CA ILE A 229 13.34 -11.09 -5.66
C ILE A 229 14.64 -11.71 -5.13
N ILE A 230 14.66 -12.11 -3.87
CA ILE A 230 15.86 -12.68 -3.22
C ILE A 230 16.31 -13.97 -3.91
N ILE A 231 15.38 -14.87 -4.16
CA ILE A 231 15.67 -16.16 -4.79
C ILE A 231 16.06 -15.97 -6.27
N GLY A 232 15.53 -14.92 -6.90
CA GLY A 232 15.69 -14.68 -8.34
C GLY A 232 14.80 -15.61 -9.19
N ASN A 233 13.61 -15.97 -8.69
CA ASN A 233 12.71 -16.89 -9.36
C ASN A 233 11.28 -16.36 -9.42
N GLY A 234 10.57 -16.75 -10.49
CA GLY A 234 9.17 -16.39 -10.71
C GLY A 234 8.99 -15.04 -11.41
N LYS A 235 7.74 -14.79 -11.79
CA LYS A 235 7.33 -13.55 -12.44
C LYS A 235 6.91 -12.53 -11.37
N THR A 236 7.70 -11.47 -11.20
CA THR A 236 7.43 -10.40 -10.22
C THR A 236 6.29 -9.48 -10.65
N LEU A 237 5.83 -8.63 -9.72
CA LEU A 237 4.84 -7.58 -9.96
C LEU A 237 5.46 -6.26 -10.51
N SER A 238 6.70 -6.25 -10.98
CA SER A 238 7.26 -5.08 -11.65
C SER A 238 6.49 -4.76 -12.93
N GLY A 239 6.03 -3.51 -13.08
CA GLY A 239 5.15 -3.06 -14.17
C GLY A 239 3.74 -3.66 -14.13
N ARG A 240 3.32 -4.18 -12.98
CA ARG A 240 1.99 -4.76 -12.76
C ARG A 240 1.44 -4.38 -11.39
N LEU A 241 0.25 -3.79 -11.37
CA LEU A 241 -0.51 -3.55 -10.15
C LEU A 241 -1.51 -4.69 -9.95
N LEU A 242 -1.34 -5.46 -8.90
CA LEU A 242 -2.31 -6.45 -8.45
C LEU A 242 -3.37 -5.74 -7.61
N LEU A 243 -4.62 -5.93 -7.96
CA LEU A 243 -5.79 -5.47 -7.22
C LEU A 243 -6.50 -6.69 -6.65
N TYR A 244 -6.94 -6.58 -5.40
CA TYR A 244 -7.74 -7.60 -4.72
C TYR A 244 -8.99 -6.97 -4.14
N ASP A 245 -10.14 -7.59 -4.39
CA ASP A 245 -11.42 -7.24 -3.80
C ASP A 245 -11.87 -8.40 -2.90
N ALA A 246 -11.94 -8.14 -1.59
CA ALA A 246 -12.32 -9.15 -0.61
C ALA A 246 -13.83 -9.41 -0.56
N GLU A 247 -14.68 -8.53 -1.10
CA GLU A 247 -16.12 -8.78 -1.18
C GLU A 247 -16.46 -9.80 -2.26
N SER A 248 -15.83 -9.67 -3.44
CA SER A 248 -16.02 -10.60 -4.55
C SER A 248 -14.99 -11.73 -4.59
N MET A 249 -13.91 -11.66 -3.80
CA MET A 249 -12.73 -12.55 -3.86
C MET A 249 -12.00 -12.52 -5.20
N ASP A 250 -12.10 -11.41 -5.93
CA ASP A 250 -11.50 -11.25 -7.25
C ASP A 250 -10.08 -10.69 -7.17
N PHE A 251 -9.22 -11.23 -8.02
CA PHE A 251 -7.89 -10.68 -8.30
C PHE A 251 -7.81 -10.16 -9.73
N ARG A 252 -7.39 -8.90 -9.88
CA ARG A 252 -7.15 -8.28 -11.19
C ARG A 252 -5.72 -7.77 -11.26
N THR A 253 -5.15 -7.74 -12.45
CA THR A 253 -3.79 -7.21 -12.67
C THR A 253 -3.83 -6.17 -13.77
N LEU A 254 -3.49 -4.94 -13.44
CA LEU A 254 -3.30 -3.86 -14.39
C LEU A 254 -1.82 -3.80 -14.78
N LYS A 255 -1.51 -3.51 -16.04
CA LYS A 255 -0.15 -3.31 -16.53
C LYS A 255 0.12 -1.83 -16.65
N TYR A 256 1.32 -1.42 -16.26
CA TYR A 256 1.83 -0.06 -16.46
C TYR A 256 3.30 -0.11 -16.86
N SER A 257 3.80 0.97 -17.40
CA SER A 257 5.17 1.06 -17.92
C SER A 257 5.87 2.27 -17.33
N LYS A 258 7.19 2.24 -17.32
CA LYS A 258 8.01 3.40 -17.00
C LYS A 258 7.72 4.53 -17.98
N THR A 259 7.57 5.75 -17.47
CA THR A 259 7.38 6.96 -18.28
C THR A 259 8.74 7.64 -18.51
N GLU A 260 8.90 8.30 -19.65
CA GLU A 260 10.11 9.08 -19.97
C GLU A 260 10.15 10.42 -19.20
N THR A 261 9.02 10.82 -18.63
CA THR A 261 8.82 12.11 -17.98
C THR A 261 9.08 12.08 -16.47
N THR A 262 9.29 10.91 -15.88
CA THR A 262 9.57 10.82 -14.44
C THR A 262 10.92 11.45 -14.14
N PRO A 263 10.98 12.57 -13.39
CA PRO A 263 12.21 13.30 -13.15
C PRO A 263 13.19 12.48 -12.32
N GLU A 264 14.48 12.72 -12.50
CA GLU A 264 15.48 12.29 -11.53
C GLU A 264 15.21 12.99 -10.20
N VAL A 265 15.59 12.35 -9.11
CA VAL A 265 15.34 12.84 -7.76
C VAL A 265 16.64 12.87 -6.96
N ASP A 266 16.85 13.93 -6.19
CA ASP A 266 17.91 14.06 -5.21
C ASP A 266 17.34 14.44 -3.83
N MET A 267 18.20 14.46 -2.81
CA MET A 267 17.78 14.74 -1.43
C MET A 267 17.28 16.17 -1.21
N GLU A 268 17.71 17.14 -2.02
CA GLU A 268 17.23 18.50 -1.93
C GLU A 268 15.78 18.61 -2.41
N GLN A 269 15.49 17.96 -3.54
CA GLN A 269 14.12 17.87 -4.08
C GLN A 269 13.19 17.10 -3.15
N VAL A 270 13.66 16.01 -2.51
CA VAL A 270 12.87 15.28 -1.50
C VAL A 270 12.48 16.17 -0.33
N ARG A 271 13.44 16.94 0.22
CA ARG A 271 13.18 17.88 1.32
C ARG A 271 12.22 18.99 0.90
N ALA A 272 12.46 19.62 -0.25
CA ALA A 272 11.62 20.67 -0.79
C ALA A 272 10.16 20.18 -0.94
N MET A 273 9.95 18.99 -1.49
CA MET A 273 8.62 18.40 -1.62
C MET A 273 7.92 18.20 -0.26
N PHE A 274 8.66 17.75 0.76
CA PHE A 274 8.12 17.58 2.11
C PHE A 274 7.74 18.90 2.76
N GLU A 275 8.55 19.95 2.56
CA GLU A 275 8.29 21.31 3.07
C GLU A 275 7.10 21.96 2.36
N GLU A 276 7.06 21.93 1.02
CA GLU A 276 6.00 22.50 0.20
C GLU A 276 4.63 21.90 0.48
N ASN A 277 4.57 20.59 0.74
CA ASN A 277 3.33 19.88 1.06
C ASN A 277 2.98 19.94 2.57
N GLY A 278 3.78 20.61 3.40
CA GLY A 278 3.55 20.70 4.84
C GLY A 278 3.71 19.38 5.60
N TRP A 279 4.34 18.37 5.00
CA TRP A 279 4.49 17.04 5.56
C TRP A 279 5.47 16.96 6.73
N CYS A 280 6.34 17.97 6.87
CA CYS A 280 7.25 18.11 8.01
C CYS A 280 6.54 18.49 9.32
N GLN A 281 5.33 19.06 9.27
CA GLN A 281 4.65 19.65 10.44
C GLN A 281 3.66 18.71 11.15
N ASN A 282 3.37 17.52 10.62
CA ASN A 282 2.43 16.58 11.24
C ASN A 282 3.10 15.72 12.32
N SER A 283 3.53 16.35 13.41
CA SER A 283 3.85 15.69 14.67
C SER A 283 2.63 15.70 15.60
N ARG A 284 2.16 14.52 16.03
CA ARG A 284 1.35 14.21 17.24
C ARG A 284 0.24 15.17 17.73
N ALA A 285 -0.14 16.21 17.00
CA ALA A 285 -1.10 17.23 17.47
C ALA A 285 -2.55 17.01 16.99
N ALA A 286 -2.86 15.92 16.29
CA ALA A 286 -4.18 15.71 15.68
C ALA A 286 -5.05 14.62 16.32
N GLU A 287 -4.66 14.04 17.46
CA GLU A 287 -5.46 12.99 18.12
C GLU A 287 -6.24 13.49 19.35
N GLY A 288 -6.57 14.75 19.44
CA GLY A 288 -7.17 15.24 20.69
C GLY A 288 -8.09 16.43 20.66
N GLU A 289 -8.60 16.89 19.52
CA GLU A 289 -9.72 17.84 19.49
C GLU A 289 -10.43 17.77 18.15
N ILE A 290 -11.71 17.49 18.17
CA ILE A 290 -12.62 17.71 17.05
C ILE A 290 -12.68 19.24 16.86
N GLN A 291 -11.77 19.78 16.05
CA GLN A 291 -11.88 21.15 15.58
C GLN A 291 -12.72 21.14 14.30
N GLU A 292 -13.73 21.96 14.30
CA GLU A 292 -14.53 22.28 13.12
C GLU A 292 -13.62 22.65 11.93
N PRO A 293 -13.96 22.29 10.68
CA PRO A 293 -13.09 22.48 9.53
C PRO A 293 -12.79 23.95 9.33
N ILE A 294 -11.51 24.32 9.40
CA ILE A 294 -11.03 25.64 8.99
C ILE A 294 -11.12 25.69 7.45
N ASP A 295 -12.00 26.54 6.97
CA ASP A 295 -12.19 26.91 5.57
C ASP A 295 -10.90 27.52 4.98
N THR A 296 -10.10 26.71 4.29
CA THR A 296 -9.00 27.17 3.43
C THR A 296 -9.37 26.89 1.98
N GLY A 297 -9.97 27.83 1.34
CA GLY A 297 -10.25 28.19 -0.05
C GLY A 297 -9.79 27.35 -1.25
N GLY A 298 -9.81 26.02 -1.16
CA GLY A 298 -9.63 25.13 -2.29
C GLY A 298 -10.70 24.04 -2.24
N VAL A 299 -11.83 24.30 -2.89
CA VAL A 299 -13.00 23.42 -2.81
C VAL A 299 -12.76 22.16 -3.60
N MET A 300 -12.57 21.03 -2.90
CA MET A 300 -12.75 19.69 -3.47
C MET A 300 -14.25 19.36 -3.55
N PHE A 301 -14.59 18.26 -4.27
CA PHE A 301 -15.97 17.74 -4.28
C PHE A 301 -16.42 17.39 -2.85
N LYS A 302 -17.71 17.36 -2.64
CA LYS A 302 -18.33 17.07 -1.33
C LYS A 302 -18.59 15.59 -1.17
N HIS A 303 -18.43 15.10 0.05
CA HIS A 303 -18.94 13.81 0.47
C HIS A 303 -20.41 13.95 0.88
N LEU A 304 -21.23 12.95 0.56
CA LEU A 304 -22.66 12.94 0.81
C LEU A 304 -23.06 11.62 1.47
N SER A 305 -23.39 11.66 2.75
CA SER A 305 -23.95 10.50 3.42
C SER A 305 -25.43 10.29 3.02
N MET A 306 -25.94 9.06 3.17
CA MET A 306 -27.35 8.77 2.90
C MET A 306 -28.32 9.53 3.81
N SER A 307 -27.93 9.87 5.03
CA SER A 307 -28.72 10.72 5.93
C SER A 307 -28.83 12.16 5.43
N GLU A 308 -27.74 12.74 4.96
CA GLU A 308 -27.71 14.08 4.36
C GLU A 308 -28.48 14.12 3.04
N TYR A 309 -28.30 13.10 2.19
CA TYR A 309 -29.08 12.97 0.95
C TYR A 309 -30.58 13.01 1.24
N LYS A 310 -31.06 12.22 2.20
CA LYS A 310 -32.46 12.18 2.57
C LYS A 310 -32.98 13.53 3.07
N GLY A 311 -32.25 14.20 3.95
CA GLY A 311 -32.60 15.53 4.42
C GLY A 311 -32.68 16.58 3.30
N LYS A 312 -31.74 16.53 2.34
CA LYS A 312 -31.75 17.42 1.16
C LYS A 312 -32.92 17.10 0.21
N LYS A 313 -33.19 15.83 -0.04
CA LYS A 313 -34.31 15.34 -0.88
C LYS A 313 -35.66 15.83 -0.31
N ASP A 314 -35.83 15.71 1.02
CA ASP A 314 -37.05 16.17 1.73
C ASP A 314 -37.24 17.70 1.63
N SER A 315 -36.16 18.47 1.44
CA SER A 315 -36.17 19.92 1.20
C SER A 315 -36.37 20.32 -0.27
N GLY A 316 -36.56 19.35 -1.19
CA GLY A 316 -36.80 19.58 -2.61
C GLY A 316 -35.54 19.68 -3.47
N TRP A 317 -34.41 19.24 -2.98
CA TRP A 317 -33.15 19.20 -3.75
C TRP A 317 -33.22 18.16 -4.89
N GLN A 318 -32.87 18.57 -6.11
CA GLN A 318 -32.90 17.75 -7.31
C GLN A 318 -31.52 17.78 -8.01
N PRO A 319 -30.57 16.97 -7.57
CA PRO A 319 -29.26 16.86 -8.20
C PRO A 319 -29.32 15.98 -9.44
N PHE A 320 -28.35 16.14 -10.35
CA PHE A 320 -28.13 15.24 -11.48
C PHE A 320 -27.38 13.99 -10.99
N LEU A 321 -27.96 12.81 -11.13
CA LEU A 321 -27.41 11.56 -10.61
C LEU A 321 -26.67 10.77 -11.69
N ILE A 322 -25.38 10.52 -11.48
CA ILE A 322 -24.54 9.72 -12.38
C ILE A 322 -24.14 8.42 -11.70
N ASP A 323 -24.44 7.30 -12.33
CA ASP A 323 -23.91 5.99 -11.96
C ASP A 323 -22.65 5.70 -12.78
N VAL A 324 -21.51 5.65 -12.10
CA VAL A 324 -20.20 5.46 -12.75
C VAL A 324 -19.72 4.01 -12.76
N ARG A 325 -20.62 3.06 -12.59
CA ARG A 325 -20.34 1.62 -12.67
C ARG A 325 -20.40 1.12 -14.11
N SER A 326 -19.93 -0.13 -14.32
CA SER A 326 -20.03 -0.80 -15.62
C SER A 326 -21.49 -1.09 -16.01
N ASP A 327 -21.75 -1.24 -17.32
CA ASP A 327 -23.08 -1.61 -17.85
C ASP A 327 -23.61 -2.90 -17.21
N MET A 328 -22.73 -3.87 -16.94
CA MET A 328 -23.11 -5.13 -16.29
C MET A 328 -23.60 -4.91 -14.85
N GLU A 329 -22.89 -4.12 -14.04
CA GLU A 329 -23.29 -3.80 -12.67
C GLU A 329 -24.59 -2.99 -12.65
N TYR A 330 -24.74 -2.05 -13.56
CA TYR A 330 -25.95 -1.23 -13.71
C TYR A 330 -27.17 -2.06 -14.10
N SER A 331 -27.00 -3.06 -14.98
CA SER A 331 -28.08 -3.96 -15.38
C SER A 331 -28.53 -4.93 -14.28
N GLN A 332 -27.69 -5.22 -13.29
CA GLN A 332 -28.02 -6.10 -12.17
C GLN A 332 -28.75 -5.38 -11.02
N MET A 333 -28.40 -4.11 -10.80
CA MET A 333 -28.98 -3.29 -9.73
C MET A 333 -28.74 -1.82 -10.09
N ARG A 334 -29.77 -1.00 -10.10
CA ARG A 334 -29.67 0.44 -10.42
C ARG A 334 -30.66 1.27 -9.61
N ILE A 335 -30.40 2.56 -9.52
CA ILE A 335 -31.39 3.53 -9.03
C ILE A 335 -32.31 3.90 -10.18
N SER A 336 -33.63 3.78 -9.99
CA SER A 336 -34.65 3.92 -11.02
C SER A 336 -34.66 5.30 -11.74
N PHE A 337 -34.16 6.34 -11.08
CA PHE A 337 -34.08 7.71 -11.59
C PHE A 337 -32.63 8.19 -11.85
N THR A 338 -31.72 7.29 -12.17
CA THR A 338 -30.37 7.66 -12.63
C THR A 338 -30.46 8.45 -13.93
N ASP A 339 -29.89 9.67 -13.95
CA ASP A 339 -29.90 10.55 -15.14
C ASP A 339 -28.90 10.12 -16.20
N LEU A 340 -27.72 9.64 -15.78
CA LEU A 340 -26.65 9.20 -16.67
C LEU A 340 -25.93 7.97 -16.08
N GLN A 341 -25.79 6.95 -16.92
CA GLN A 341 -24.88 5.84 -16.64
C GLN A 341 -23.67 5.93 -17.56
N ILE A 342 -22.49 5.88 -16.98
CA ILE A 342 -21.21 5.90 -17.70
C ILE A 342 -20.08 5.34 -16.82
N ASN A 343 -19.25 4.43 -17.35
CA ASN A 343 -18.11 3.94 -16.61
C ASN A 343 -17.18 5.09 -16.21
N HIS A 344 -16.69 5.09 -14.97
CA HIS A 344 -15.81 6.14 -14.43
C HIS A 344 -14.57 6.43 -15.31
N GLU A 345 -14.05 5.41 -16.01
CA GLU A 345 -12.91 5.56 -16.94
C GLU A 345 -13.28 6.36 -18.19
N ASP A 346 -14.56 6.34 -18.56
CA ASP A 346 -15.07 6.97 -19.80
C ASP A 346 -15.76 8.32 -19.52
N ILE A 347 -15.80 8.80 -18.28
CA ILE A 347 -16.61 9.96 -17.88
C ILE A 347 -16.26 11.22 -18.66
N LEU A 348 -14.99 11.42 -19.01
CA LEU A 348 -14.54 12.55 -19.81
C LEU A 348 -14.97 12.46 -21.28
N SER A 349 -15.26 11.27 -21.79
CA SER A 349 -15.73 11.08 -23.18
C SER A 349 -17.15 11.55 -23.40
N LYS A 350 -17.94 11.66 -22.34
CA LYS A 350 -19.33 12.14 -22.35
C LYS A 350 -19.54 13.38 -21.48
N ILE A 351 -18.50 14.15 -21.31
CA ILE A 351 -18.50 15.35 -20.44
C ILE A 351 -19.56 16.36 -20.83
N ASP A 352 -19.88 16.46 -22.11
CA ASP A 352 -20.91 17.38 -22.65
C ASP A 352 -22.34 17.02 -22.18
N LEU A 353 -22.57 15.81 -21.68
CA LEU A 353 -23.87 15.36 -21.14
C LEU A 353 -24.01 15.70 -19.66
N ILE A 354 -22.95 16.16 -18.99
CA ILE A 354 -22.94 16.43 -17.55
C ILE A 354 -23.14 17.94 -17.33
N PRO A 355 -24.19 18.36 -16.61
CA PRO A 355 -24.46 19.78 -16.41
C PRO A 355 -23.40 20.42 -15.49
N LYS A 356 -22.83 21.57 -15.90
CA LYS A 356 -21.87 22.34 -15.10
C LYS A 356 -22.51 23.21 -14.03
N ASP A 357 -23.76 23.60 -14.22
CA ASP A 357 -24.44 24.58 -13.36
C ASP A 357 -25.35 23.93 -12.30
N SER A 358 -25.50 22.60 -12.32
CA SER A 358 -26.31 21.84 -11.35
C SER A 358 -25.44 21.09 -10.36
N ASP A 359 -26.03 20.76 -9.21
CA ASP A 359 -25.42 19.80 -8.29
C ASP A 359 -25.41 18.40 -8.94
N VAL A 360 -24.28 17.70 -8.89
CA VAL A 360 -24.08 16.38 -9.48
C VAL A 360 -23.73 15.38 -8.39
N ILE A 361 -24.50 14.32 -8.26
CA ILE A 361 -24.15 13.17 -7.43
C ILE A 361 -23.47 12.12 -8.30
N LEU A 362 -22.33 11.66 -7.87
CA LEU A 362 -21.59 10.56 -8.45
C LEU A 362 -21.75 9.32 -7.56
N LEU A 363 -22.20 8.24 -8.15
CA LEU A 363 -22.51 6.97 -7.49
C LEU A 363 -21.70 5.85 -8.12
N CYS A 364 -21.07 5.03 -7.29
CA CYS A 364 -20.56 3.72 -7.73
C CYS A 364 -21.04 2.62 -6.76
N ARG A 365 -20.36 1.48 -6.68
CA ARG A 365 -20.74 0.40 -5.76
C ARG A 365 -20.54 0.81 -4.30
N SER A 366 -19.38 1.40 -3.94
CA SER A 366 -18.96 1.67 -2.55
C SER A 366 -18.44 3.10 -2.29
N GLY A 367 -18.36 3.96 -3.33
CA GLY A 367 -17.90 5.35 -3.20
C GLY A 367 -16.52 5.66 -3.81
N MET A 368 -15.67 4.67 -4.13
CA MET A 368 -14.28 4.88 -4.62
C MET A 368 -14.21 5.34 -6.09
N ARG A 369 -14.84 4.61 -7.01
CA ARG A 369 -14.85 4.97 -8.44
C ARG A 369 -15.54 6.30 -8.69
N SER A 370 -16.55 6.63 -7.90
CA SER A 370 -17.24 7.92 -7.95
C SER A 370 -16.37 9.08 -7.44
N GLN A 371 -15.46 8.85 -6.49
CA GLN A 371 -14.44 9.83 -6.12
C GLN A 371 -13.49 10.11 -7.27
N MET A 372 -12.98 9.06 -7.94
CA MET A 372 -12.11 9.23 -9.11
C MET A 372 -12.82 10.00 -10.23
N ALA A 373 -14.09 9.66 -10.47
CA ALA A 373 -14.91 10.37 -11.45
C ALA A 373 -15.10 11.86 -11.09
N ALA A 374 -15.32 12.18 -9.80
CA ALA A 374 -15.37 13.56 -9.31
C ALA A 374 -14.06 14.31 -9.57
N MET A 375 -12.93 13.68 -9.30
CA MET A 375 -11.61 14.27 -9.58
C MET A 375 -11.40 14.53 -11.07
N TYR A 376 -11.80 13.60 -11.95
CA TYR A 376 -11.72 13.82 -13.41
C TYR A 376 -12.57 15.01 -13.85
N LEU A 377 -13.78 15.15 -13.31
CA LEU A 377 -14.66 16.29 -13.61
C LEU A 377 -14.09 17.61 -13.11
N MET A 378 -13.50 17.65 -11.91
CA MET A 378 -12.84 18.85 -11.38
C MET A 378 -11.66 19.26 -12.28
N ASN A 379 -10.81 18.32 -12.67
CA ASN A 379 -9.69 18.57 -13.58
C ASN A 379 -10.18 19.08 -14.97
N ALA A 380 -11.41 18.73 -15.34
CA ALA A 380 -12.08 19.23 -16.54
C ALA A 380 -12.84 20.56 -16.33
N GLY A 381 -12.65 21.21 -15.16
CA GLY A 381 -13.17 22.55 -14.87
C GLY A 381 -14.58 22.57 -14.29
N TYR A 382 -15.04 21.49 -13.63
CA TYR A 382 -16.27 21.49 -12.83
C TYR A 382 -16.03 22.08 -11.43
N ASP A 383 -17.01 22.79 -10.92
CA ASP A 383 -16.97 23.33 -9.56
C ASP A 383 -17.13 22.21 -8.53
N GLY A 384 -16.11 21.92 -7.75
CA GLY A 384 -16.15 20.91 -6.69
C GLY A 384 -17.26 21.12 -5.67
N ASN A 385 -17.69 22.35 -5.44
CA ASN A 385 -18.84 22.67 -4.56
C ASN A 385 -20.17 22.09 -5.05
N LYS A 386 -20.26 21.73 -6.31
CA LYS A 386 -21.43 21.16 -6.95
C LYS A 386 -21.30 19.65 -7.21
N LEU A 387 -20.15 19.06 -6.95
CA LEU A 387 -19.90 17.63 -7.07
C LEU A 387 -20.04 16.92 -5.74
N TYR A 388 -20.83 15.87 -5.70
CA TYR A 388 -21.09 15.08 -4.51
C TYR A 388 -20.73 13.61 -4.76
N ASN A 389 -19.80 13.07 -3.97
CA ASN A 389 -19.56 11.64 -3.92
C ASN A 389 -20.53 11.00 -2.93
N LEU A 390 -21.32 10.03 -3.34
CA LEU A 390 -22.19 9.31 -2.42
C LEU A 390 -21.40 8.26 -1.63
N ASP A 391 -21.31 8.46 -0.33
CA ASP A 391 -20.57 7.57 0.57
C ASP A 391 -21.28 6.22 0.71
N GLY A 392 -20.49 5.14 0.54
CA GLY A 392 -21.02 3.78 0.52
C GLY A 392 -21.75 3.39 -0.78
N GLY A 393 -21.91 4.32 -1.73
CA GLY A 393 -22.42 4.06 -3.08
C GLY A 393 -23.83 3.44 -3.09
N ILE A 394 -24.12 2.64 -4.13
CA ILE A 394 -25.44 2.01 -4.29
C ILE A 394 -25.74 1.01 -3.17
N MET A 395 -24.74 0.44 -2.53
CA MET A 395 -24.96 -0.47 -1.39
C MET A 395 -25.55 0.27 -0.19
N ALA A 396 -25.02 1.45 0.14
CA ALA A 396 -25.60 2.30 1.18
C ALA A 396 -27.00 2.80 0.80
N TRP A 397 -27.19 3.14 -0.48
CA TRP A 397 -28.52 3.54 -0.98
C TRP A 397 -29.56 2.44 -0.82
N ASN A 398 -29.25 1.23 -1.28
CA ASN A 398 -30.16 0.08 -1.16
C ASN A 398 -30.52 -0.28 0.29
N ASN A 399 -29.59 -0.08 1.22
CA ASN A 399 -29.85 -0.32 2.65
C ASN A 399 -30.80 0.71 3.27
N VAL A 400 -30.83 1.95 2.77
CA VAL A 400 -31.61 3.05 3.36
C VAL A 400 -32.89 3.34 2.58
N LEU A 401 -32.85 3.24 1.25
CA LEU A 401 -33.95 3.52 0.32
C LEU A 401 -34.10 2.39 -0.73
N PRO A 402 -34.42 1.16 -0.31
CA PRO A 402 -34.51 0.02 -1.24
C PRO A 402 -35.61 0.19 -2.30
N ALA A 403 -36.61 1.02 -2.06
CA ALA A 403 -37.67 1.30 -3.01
C ALA A 403 -37.23 2.10 -4.23
N ASP A 404 -36.08 2.79 -4.15
CA ASP A 404 -35.49 3.56 -5.26
C ASP A 404 -34.63 2.65 -6.17
N VAL A 405 -34.36 1.41 -5.77
CA VAL A 405 -33.42 0.48 -6.44
C VAL A 405 -34.20 -0.61 -7.19
N GLU A 406 -33.85 -0.82 -8.45
CA GLU A 406 -34.43 -1.84 -9.35
C GLU A 406 -33.40 -2.93 -9.67
#